data_cf694e0630d2a36aa00607cc288f5277
#
_entry.id   cf694e0630d2a36aa00607cc288f5277
#
_cell.length_a   1.000
_cell.length_b   1.000
_cell.length_c   1.000
_cell.angle_alpha   90.00
_cell.angle_beta   90.00
_cell.angle_gamma   90.00
#
_symmetry.space_group_name_H-M   'P 1'
#
loop_
_entity.id
_entity.type
_entity.pdbx_description
1 polymer ?
#
loop_
_entity_poly.entity_id
_entity_poly.type
_entity_poly.pdbx_seq_one_letter_code
_entity_poly.pdbx_strand_id
1 'polypeptide(L)'
;VVFQELRSRPGTTEDIAAHSGISEGEVLMQLRELNDRVRTLLGYEEDPITVSGAGSWKADGVAGLLRLNPRVELEVVPKFLDPSTGSWRRDFFLLAVLVKTGHLLLHDEISAAADELGDLATLVAQSLLRLCAENERRPIRSYRRSWRTDFAIDGDVAWETVYLPDADGFSVSRLELSRQNQYNAVLAASVRTLTPEVADADTESQLRLLGRLIGQQPKPATDLESLPPRHQSWKQPYELARMIVDGMGLNLDRGTFTGPGFILSTWSAWEYLCEEVVRRALPNHQVVGQKQWALGHRGSQTVYVKPDISPMTGGAAQFLLDAKYKTRLGRAPRISAGDLYESLAFLNAAGASKMLLLYPSLHSLDDSPLGAWRRFDEVKVDGLTVEGLEIQVQGLARRGGFNALVSGARKAIHPAADTSQ
;
A
#
# COMPACT_ATOMS: atom_id res chain seq x y z
N VAL A 1 0.66 20.43 6.29
CA VAL A 1 0.54 21.15 5.02
C VAL A 1 0.22 20.15 3.92
N VAL A 2 -0.85 20.39 3.13
CA VAL A 2 -1.32 19.47 2.09
C VAL A 2 -0.82 19.91 0.72
N PHE A 3 -0.17 19.01 -0.01
CA PHE A 3 0.30 19.24 -1.37
C PHE A 3 -0.21 18.15 -2.29
N GLN A 4 -0.34 18.43 -3.58
CA GLN A 4 -0.66 17.44 -4.58
C GLN A 4 0.58 17.12 -5.43
N GLU A 5 0.80 15.83 -5.68
CA GLU A 5 1.87 15.32 -6.53
C GLU A 5 1.80 15.96 -7.93
N LEU A 6 2.96 16.39 -8.47
CA LEU A 6 3.09 16.97 -9.82
C LEU A 6 2.16 18.17 -10.11
N ARG A 7 1.79 18.99 -9.12
CA ARG A 7 1.04 20.20 -9.41
C ARG A 7 1.77 21.11 -10.40
N SER A 8 0.98 21.79 -11.24
CA SER A 8 1.45 22.90 -12.08
C SER A 8 2.03 24.06 -11.26
N ARG A 9 1.74 24.15 -9.96
CA ARG A 9 2.39 25.04 -9.00
C ARG A 9 3.15 24.18 -7.99
N PRO A 10 4.48 24.17 -8.04
CA PRO A 10 5.31 23.55 -7.00
C PRO A 10 5.00 24.21 -5.64
N GLY A 11 5.15 23.44 -4.56
CA GLY A 11 5.14 24.00 -3.21
C GLY A 11 6.33 24.94 -3.02
N THR A 12 6.23 25.88 -2.09
CA THR A 12 7.37 26.76 -1.74
C THR A 12 7.92 26.41 -0.37
N THR A 13 9.22 26.58 -0.17
CA THR A 13 9.85 26.45 1.14
C THR A 13 9.36 27.53 2.09
N GLU A 14 8.95 28.68 1.56
CA GLU A 14 8.36 29.80 2.30
C GLU A 14 7.02 29.39 2.96
N ASP A 15 6.14 28.68 2.23
CA ASP A 15 4.86 28.19 2.78
C ASP A 15 5.08 27.23 3.96
N ILE A 16 6.08 26.34 3.86
CA ILE A 16 6.43 25.43 4.95
C ILE A 16 7.03 26.22 6.12
N ALA A 17 7.96 27.14 5.86
CA ALA A 17 8.62 27.95 6.87
C ALA A 17 7.60 28.80 7.66
N ALA A 18 6.65 29.43 6.96
CA ALA A 18 5.58 30.23 7.57
C ALA A 18 4.69 29.41 8.53
N HIS A 19 4.39 28.14 8.19
CA HIS A 19 3.60 27.26 9.04
C HIS A 19 4.38 26.63 10.20
N SER A 20 5.68 26.44 10.03
CA SER A 20 6.52 25.70 10.98
C SER A 20 7.29 26.56 11.96
N GLY A 21 7.47 27.85 11.64
CA GLY A 21 8.30 28.78 12.41
C GLY A 21 9.81 28.47 12.34
N ILE A 22 10.26 27.72 11.33
CA ILE A 22 11.68 27.46 11.03
C ILE A 22 12.12 28.26 9.80
N SER A 23 13.43 28.45 9.63
CA SER A 23 13.96 29.18 8.48
C SER A 23 13.80 28.40 7.17
N GLU A 24 13.68 29.10 6.04
CA GLU A 24 13.63 28.45 4.72
C GLU A 24 14.87 27.59 4.43
N GLY A 25 16.06 28.03 4.89
CA GLY A 25 17.29 27.23 4.76
C GLY A 25 17.22 25.91 5.49
N GLU A 26 16.60 25.88 6.66
CA GLU A 26 16.38 24.66 7.43
C GLU A 26 15.33 23.77 6.78
N VAL A 27 14.23 24.34 6.24
CA VAL A 27 13.24 23.60 5.44
C VAL A 27 13.92 22.91 4.24
N LEU A 28 14.79 23.66 3.53
CA LEU A 28 15.51 23.13 2.37
C LEU A 28 16.42 21.94 2.74
N MET A 29 17.13 22.04 3.86
CA MET A 29 17.97 20.96 4.36
C MET A 29 17.12 19.73 4.72
N GLN A 30 16.03 19.92 5.46
CA GLN A 30 15.13 18.83 5.86
C GLN A 30 14.45 18.17 4.67
N LEU A 31 14.06 18.91 3.63
CA LEU A 31 13.51 18.34 2.39
C LEU A 31 14.51 17.46 1.65
N ARG A 32 15.79 17.84 1.62
CA ARG A 32 16.86 17.02 1.02
C ARG A 32 17.10 15.74 1.81
N GLU A 33 17.17 15.83 3.14
CA GLU A 33 17.28 14.65 4.00
C GLU A 33 16.08 13.72 3.85
N LEU A 34 14.88 14.28 3.74
CA LEU A 34 13.65 13.53 3.48
C LEU A 34 13.70 12.83 2.12
N ASN A 35 14.16 13.53 1.07
CA ASN A 35 14.36 12.95 -0.25
C ASN A 35 15.25 11.71 -0.21
N ASP A 36 16.43 11.81 0.43
CA ASP A 36 17.38 10.71 0.50
C ASP A 36 16.82 9.48 1.21
N ARG A 37 16.02 9.72 2.27
CA ARG A 37 15.34 8.65 3.00
C ARG A 37 14.26 7.99 2.15
N VAL A 38 13.39 8.78 1.50
CA VAL A 38 12.32 8.28 0.63
C VAL A 38 12.89 7.50 -0.55
N ARG A 39 13.93 8.04 -1.18
CA ARG A 39 14.63 7.39 -2.29
C ARG A 39 15.18 6.02 -1.89
N THR A 40 15.89 5.96 -0.76
CA THR A 40 16.47 4.71 -0.24
C THR A 40 15.38 3.70 0.09
N LEU A 41 14.29 4.15 0.72
CA LEU A 41 13.21 3.30 1.17
C LEU A 41 12.42 2.68 0.01
N LEU A 42 12.12 3.49 -1.02
CA LEU A 42 11.35 3.05 -2.18
C LEU A 42 12.24 2.43 -3.28
N GLY A 43 13.57 2.47 -3.11
CA GLY A 43 14.51 1.94 -4.09
C GLY A 43 14.55 2.74 -5.39
N TYR A 44 14.32 4.06 -5.31
CA TYR A 44 14.32 4.91 -6.49
C TYR A 44 15.74 5.29 -6.93
N GLU A 45 15.99 5.28 -8.24
CA GLU A 45 17.23 5.77 -8.83
C GLU A 45 17.26 7.30 -8.89
N GLU A 46 16.11 7.93 -9.18
CA GLU A 46 15.91 9.37 -9.26
C GLU A 46 15.34 9.94 -7.96
N ASP A 47 15.50 11.24 -7.76
CA ASP A 47 15.02 11.95 -6.58
C ASP A 47 13.49 12.12 -6.60
N PRO A 48 12.73 11.45 -5.70
CA PRO A 48 11.29 11.58 -5.62
C PRO A 48 10.83 12.95 -5.09
N ILE A 49 11.70 13.67 -4.38
CA ILE A 49 11.44 15.03 -3.90
C ILE A 49 12.53 15.94 -4.46
N THR A 50 12.18 16.81 -5.39
CA THR A 50 13.14 17.76 -5.99
C THR A 50 12.90 19.16 -5.47
N VAL A 51 13.99 19.85 -5.13
CA VAL A 51 13.96 21.23 -4.64
C VAL A 51 14.82 22.11 -5.54
N SER A 52 14.23 23.19 -6.06
CA SER A 52 14.96 24.17 -6.87
C SER A 52 15.74 25.15 -6.02
N GLY A 53 16.77 25.79 -6.60
CA GLY A 53 17.51 26.85 -5.93
C GLY A 53 16.68 28.11 -5.58
N ALA A 54 15.50 28.25 -6.17
CA ALA A 54 14.54 29.32 -5.89
C ALA A 54 13.53 28.96 -4.77
N GLY A 55 13.77 27.89 -4.01
CA GLY A 55 12.90 27.48 -2.91
C GLY A 55 11.59 26.79 -3.34
N SER A 56 11.40 26.48 -4.62
CA SER A 56 10.27 25.66 -5.03
C SER A 56 10.59 24.19 -4.92
N TRP A 57 9.62 23.36 -4.54
CA TRP A 57 9.77 21.92 -4.41
C TRP A 57 8.59 21.18 -5.02
N LYS A 58 8.81 19.93 -5.41
CA LYS A 58 7.78 19.03 -5.92
C LYS A 58 8.07 17.59 -5.51
N ALA A 59 7.01 16.81 -5.38
CA ALA A 59 7.09 15.37 -5.22
C ALA A 59 6.63 14.68 -6.51
N ASP A 60 7.32 13.61 -6.92
CA ASP A 60 7.02 12.82 -8.12
C ASP A 60 7.15 11.34 -7.81
N GLY A 61 6.16 10.56 -8.18
CA GLY A 61 6.14 9.11 -7.92
C GLY A 61 5.93 8.72 -6.46
N VAL A 62 5.65 9.69 -5.57
CA VAL A 62 5.48 9.46 -4.14
C VAL A 62 4.27 10.23 -3.60
N ALA A 63 3.48 9.56 -2.77
CA ALA A 63 2.38 10.19 -2.04
C ALA A 63 2.28 9.64 -0.62
N GLY A 64 1.58 10.38 0.25
CA GLY A 64 1.34 9.99 1.62
C GLY A 64 1.70 11.07 2.62
N LEU A 65 1.96 10.62 3.84
CA LEU A 65 2.27 11.45 4.98
C LEU A 65 3.79 11.47 5.19
N LEU A 66 4.40 12.61 4.94
CA LEU A 66 5.84 12.83 5.04
C LEU A 66 6.15 13.71 6.25
N ARG A 67 6.77 13.16 7.28
CA ARG A 67 7.17 13.96 8.44
C ARG A 67 8.52 14.62 8.17
N LEU A 68 8.49 15.96 8.02
CA LEU A 68 9.68 16.78 7.82
C LEU A 68 10.46 16.97 9.13
N ASN A 69 9.74 17.25 10.22
CA ASN A 69 10.25 17.37 11.58
C ASN A 69 9.12 17.11 12.59
N PRO A 70 9.34 17.10 13.93
CA PRO A 70 8.31 16.84 14.93
C PRO A 70 7.07 17.76 14.87
N ARG A 71 7.19 18.92 14.23
CA ARG A 71 6.13 19.94 14.17
C ARG A 71 5.50 20.05 12.80
N VAL A 72 6.14 19.49 11.75
CA VAL A 72 5.74 19.69 10.36
C VAL A 72 5.53 18.38 9.67
N GLU A 73 4.33 18.17 9.22
CA GLU A 73 3.89 17.06 8.43
C GLU A 73 3.43 17.54 7.05
N LEU A 74 3.95 16.92 6.01
CA LEU A 74 3.59 17.17 4.63
C LEU A 74 2.70 16.03 4.14
N GLU A 75 1.48 16.35 3.75
CA GLU A 75 0.60 15.41 3.07
C GLU A 75 0.75 15.58 1.56
N VAL A 76 1.29 14.58 0.89
CA VAL A 76 1.39 14.56 -0.57
C VAL A 76 0.28 13.68 -1.12
N VAL A 77 -0.68 14.31 -1.78
CA VAL A 77 -1.85 13.66 -2.35
C VAL A 77 -1.54 13.14 -3.75
N PRO A 78 -1.86 11.86 -4.08
CA PRO A 78 -1.72 11.36 -5.43
C PRO A 78 -2.44 12.25 -6.45
N LYS A 79 -1.88 12.45 -7.64
CA LYS A 79 -2.43 13.39 -8.63
C LYS A 79 -3.85 13.08 -9.11
N PHE A 80 -4.31 11.85 -8.94
CA PHE A 80 -5.64 11.39 -9.33
C PHE A 80 -6.68 11.45 -8.19
N LEU A 81 -6.29 11.88 -6.98
CA LEU A 81 -7.20 12.09 -5.87
C LEU A 81 -7.39 13.58 -5.60
N ASP A 82 -8.58 13.97 -5.15
CA ASP A 82 -8.91 15.37 -4.88
C ASP A 82 -8.53 15.77 -3.46
N PRO A 83 -7.54 16.66 -3.28
CA PRO A 83 -7.13 17.15 -1.97
C PRO A 83 -8.19 17.98 -1.26
N SER A 84 -9.17 18.57 -1.99
CA SER A 84 -10.21 19.41 -1.42
C SER A 84 -11.29 18.61 -0.67
N THR A 85 -11.41 17.33 -0.98
CA THR A 85 -12.33 16.41 -0.31
C THR A 85 -11.58 15.64 0.76
N GLY A 86 -12.04 15.60 2.00
CA GLY A 86 -11.42 14.77 3.06
C GLY A 86 -11.38 13.27 2.73
N SER A 87 -12.14 12.84 1.72
CA SER A 87 -12.26 11.43 1.30
C SER A 87 -10.99 10.85 0.65
N TRP A 88 -10.07 11.69 0.15
CA TRP A 88 -8.84 11.22 -0.49
C TRP A 88 -7.96 10.35 0.43
N ARG A 89 -7.97 10.63 1.74
CA ARG A 89 -7.19 9.85 2.73
C ARG A 89 -7.66 8.41 2.82
N ARG A 90 -8.97 8.16 2.68
CA ARG A 90 -9.54 6.81 2.65
C ARG A 90 -9.15 6.07 1.40
N ASP A 91 -9.27 6.72 0.25
CA ASP A 91 -8.88 6.15 -1.04
C ASP A 91 -7.38 5.82 -1.03
N PHE A 92 -6.56 6.74 -0.51
CA PHE A 92 -5.11 6.54 -0.34
C PHE A 92 -4.79 5.39 0.61
N PHE A 93 -5.43 5.32 1.78
CA PHE A 93 -5.23 4.24 2.73
C PHE A 93 -5.58 2.87 2.15
N LEU A 94 -6.70 2.78 1.44
CA LEU A 94 -7.10 1.55 0.76
C LEU A 94 -6.04 1.11 -0.26
N LEU A 95 -5.51 2.03 -1.06
CA LEU A 95 -4.41 1.76 -1.99
C LEU A 95 -3.14 1.32 -1.27
N ALA A 96 -2.78 1.98 -0.17
CA ALA A 96 -1.60 1.64 0.61
C ALA A 96 -1.68 0.22 1.19
N VAL A 97 -2.84 -0.16 1.73
CA VAL A 97 -3.07 -1.52 2.22
C VAL A 97 -3.02 -2.54 1.08
N LEU A 98 -3.69 -2.26 -0.03
CA LEU A 98 -3.67 -3.14 -1.21
C LEU A 98 -2.24 -3.42 -1.69
N VAL A 99 -1.41 -2.38 -1.85
CA VAL A 99 -0.02 -2.50 -2.29
C VAL A 99 0.82 -3.32 -1.32
N LYS A 100 0.67 -3.09 -0.02
CA LYS A 100 1.51 -3.72 1.01
C LYS A 100 1.08 -5.13 1.38
N THR A 101 -0.21 -5.42 1.36
CA THR A 101 -0.75 -6.70 1.85
C THR A 101 -1.28 -7.59 0.73
N GLY A 102 -1.47 -7.06 -0.48
CA GLY A 102 -2.16 -7.75 -1.57
C GLY A 102 -3.66 -7.96 -1.31
N HIS A 103 -4.20 -7.40 -0.24
CA HIS A 103 -5.59 -7.53 0.16
C HIS A 103 -6.31 -6.19 0.15
N LEU A 104 -7.53 -6.19 -0.37
CA LEU A 104 -8.38 -5.03 -0.35
C LEU A 104 -9.19 -5.03 0.96
N LEU A 105 -9.08 -3.95 1.73
CA LEU A 105 -10.01 -3.69 2.84
C LEU A 105 -11.34 -3.23 2.26
N LEU A 106 -12.41 -4.00 2.51
CA LEU A 106 -13.75 -3.63 2.06
C LEU A 106 -14.29 -2.44 2.86
N HIS A 107 -15.27 -1.73 2.27
CA HIS A 107 -15.86 -0.52 2.87
C HIS A 107 -16.35 -0.71 4.32
N ASP A 108 -16.90 -1.89 4.63
CA ASP A 108 -17.39 -2.20 5.98
C ASP A 108 -16.26 -2.31 7.01
N GLU A 109 -15.02 -2.50 6.54
CA GLU A 109 -13.79 -2.56 7.33
C GLU A 109 -13.12 -1.18 7.51
N ILE A 110 -13.40 -0.24 6.59
CA ILE A 110 -12.99 1.18 6.67
C ILE A 110 -14.18 1.97 7.20
N SER A 111 -14.43 1.85 8.48
CA SER A 111 -15.65 2.26 9.17
C SER A 111 -16.25 3.64 8.87
N ALA A 112 -17.57 3.71 9.11
CA ALA A 112 -18.47 4.86 9.04
C ALA A 112 -18.11 6.06 9.95
N ALA A 113 -17.17 5.94 10.86
CA ALA A 113 -16.75 7.01 11.78
C ALA A 113 -15.85 8.09 11.14
N ALA A 114 -15.40 7.88 9.91
CA ALA A 114 -14.50 8.82 9.22
C ALA A 114 -15.24 9.80 8.30
N ASP A 115 -16.51 10.11 8.53
CA ASP A 115 -17.24 11.10 7.73
C ASP A 115 -16.84 12.54 8.01
N GLU A 116 -16.15 12.81 9.12
CA GLU A 116 -15.64 14.14 9.47
C GLU A 116 -14.12 14.07 9.73
N LEU A 117 -13.34 14.66 8.82
CA LEU A 117 -11.98 15.21 9.02
C LEU A 117 -10.98 14.44 9.91
N GLY A 118 -11.05 13.09 9.96
CA GLY A 118 -10.03 12.30 10.66
C GLY A 118 -8.69 12.34 9.90
N ASP A 119 -7.61 12.47 10.65
CA ASP A 119 -6.27 12.29 10.09
C ASP A 119 -6.06 10.83 9.66
N LEU A 120 -5.03 10.60 8.85
CA LEU A 120 -4.72 9.26 8.34
C LEU A 120 -4.37 8.28 9.48
N ALA A 121 -3.74 8.75 10.55
CA ALA A 121 -3.39 7.93 11.71
C ALA A 121 -4.63 7.41 12.45
N THR A 122 -5.63 8.27 12.64
CA THR A 122 -6.94 7.90 13.22
C THR A 122 -7.64 6.85 12.36
N LEU A 123 -7.65 7.01 11.03
CA LEU A 123 -8.25 6.06 10.10
C LEU A 123 -7.60 4.66 10.18
N VAL A 124 -6.28 4.63 10.21
CA VAL A 124 -5.49 3.38 10.35
C VAL A 124 -5.78 2.71 11.71
N ALA A 125 -5.80 3.50 12.77
CA ALA A 125 -6.09 3.02 14.12
C ALA A 125 -7.47 2.40 14.23
N GLN A 126 -8.50 3.06 13.71
CA GLN A 126 -9.87 2.55 13.69
C GLN A 126 -9.99 1.25 12.89
N SER A 127 -9.29 1.16 11.74
CA SER A 127 -9.24 -0.07 10.94
C SER A 127 -8.59 -1.22 11.72
N LEU A 128 -7.45 -0.96 12.39
CA LEU A 128 -6.77 -1.96 13.22
C LEU A 128 -7.65 -2.43 14.38
N LEU A 129 -8.27 -1.50 15.10
CA LEU A 129 -9.17 -1.79 16.23
C LEU A 129 -10.31 -2.69 15.80
N ARG A 130 -10.96 -2.37 14.70
CA ARG A 130 -12.08 -3.15 14.17
C ARG A 130 -11.65 -4.56 13.78
N LEU A 131 -10.58 -4.70 12.96
CA LEU A 131 -10.06 -6.00 12.56
C LEU A 131 -9.64 -6.87 13.76
N CYS A 132 -9.10 -6.25 14.82
CA CYS A 132 -8.76 -6.95 16.06
C CYS A 132 -10.01 -7.38 16.84
N ALA A 133 -11.04 -6.53 16.91
CA ALA A 133 -12.29 -6.82 17.65
C ALA A 133 -13.02 -8.05 17.09
N GLU A 134 -13.01 -8.25 15.77
CA GLU A 134 -13.59 -9.43 15.12
C GLU A 134 -12.96 -10.75 15.58
N ASN A 135 -11.70 -10.68 16.06
CA ASN A 135 -10.88 -11.82 16.46
C ASN A 135 -10.64 -11.94 17.98
N GLU A 136 -11.22 -11.07 18.79
CA GLU A 136 -10.96 -10.97 20.25
C GLU A 136 -11.17 -12.31 20.97
N ARG A 137 -12.19 -13.07 20.57
CA ARG A 137 -12.52 -14.37 21.17
C ARG A 137 -11.55 -15.49 20.82
N ARG A 138 -10.66 -15.29 19.84
CA ARG A 138 -9.70 -16.29 19.34
C ARG A 138 -8.29 -15.73 19.34
N PRO A 139 -7.69 -15.40 20.51
CA PRO A 139 -6.38 -14.77 20.57
C PRO A 139 -5.28 -15.64 19.97
N ILE A 140 -4.29 -14.98 19.38
CA ILE A 140 -3.11 -15.68 18.85
C ILE A 140 -2.34 -16.29 20.01
N ARG A 141 -2.13 -17.61 19.96
CA ARG A 141 -1.35 -18.35 20.94
C ARG A 141 -0.29 -19.18 20.22
N SER A 142 0.89 -19.29 20.83
CA SER A 142 1.96 -20.16 20.35
C SER A 142 2.53 -20.97 21.50
N TYR A 143 3.10 -22.13 21.17
CA TYR A 143 3.83 -22.90 22.16
C TYR A 143 5.14 -22.19 22.49
N ARG A 144 5.38 -22.03 23.80
CA ARG A 144 6.62 -21.49 24.35
C ARG A 144 7.19 -22.51 25.34
N ARG A 145 8.48 -22.75 25.23
CA ARG A 145 9.20 -23.51 26.25
C ARG A 145 9.42 -22.61 27.48
N SER A 146 8.89 -23.01 28.63
CA SER A 146 9.09 -22.36 29.91
C SER A 146 9.87 -23.28 30.81
N TRP A 147 10.80 -22.73 31.61
CA TRP A 147 11.52 -23.43 32.64
C TRP A 147 10.97 -23.04 34.01
N ARG A 148 10.77 -24.00 34.88
CA ARG A 148 10.39 -23.76 36.25
C ARG A 148 11.09 -24.75 37.17
N THR A 149 11.32 -24.39 38.42
CA THR A 149 11.76 -25.32 39.46
C THR A 149 10.51 -25.82 40.19
N ASP A 150 10.28 -27.12 40.17
CA ASP A 150 9.10 -27.75 40.76
C ASP A 150 9.43 -29.22 41.08
N PHE A 151 8.75 -29.79 42.09
CA PHE A 151 8.81 -31.22 42.36
C PHE A 151 7.93 -32.04 41.38
N ALA A 152 6.97 -31.40 40.74
CA ALA A 152 6.16 -32.02 39.72
C ALA A 152 6.91 -32.10 38.40
N ILE A 153 7.13 -33.31 37.88
CA ILE A 153 7.78 -33.59 36.60
C ILE A 153 6.70 -33.71 35.54
N ASP A 154 6.28 -32.57 34.94
CA ASP A 154 5.28 -32.51 33.89
C ASP A 154 5.87 -32.06 32.53
N GLY A 155 7.18 -32.25 32.38
CA GLY A 155 7.94 -31.89 31.16
C GLY A 155 9.33 -32.53 31.13
N ASP A 156 10.25 -31.97 30.34
CA ASP A 156 11.63 -32.43 30.28
C ASP A 156 12.41 -31.90 31.49
N VAL A 157 13.08 -32.78 32.24
CA VAL A 157 13.89 -32.41 33.41
C VAL A 157 15.33 -32.16 32.98
N ALA A 158 15.94 -31.12 33.50
CA ALA A 158 17.37 -30.90 33.33
C ALA A 158 18.14 -31.96 34.19
N TRP A 159 18.91 -32.79 33.50
CA TRP A 159 19.59 -33.96 34.13
C TRP A 159 20.47 -33.57 35.29
N GLU A 160 21.05 -32.38 35.26
CA GLU A 160 21.90 -31.84 36.33
C GLU A 160 21.12 -31.72 37.66
N THR A 161 19.84 -31.32 37.56
CA THR A 161 18.97 -31.15 38.73
C THR A 161 18.38 -32.45 39.26
N VAL A 162 18.46 -33.54 38.50
CA VAL A 162 18.06 -34.87 38.98
C VAL A 162 19.03 -35.38 40.05
N TYR A 163 20.33 -35.12 39.89
CA TYR A 163 21.36 -35.53 40.83
C TYR A 163 21.56 -34.53 41.98
N LEU A 164 21.30 -33.27 41.71
CA LEU A 164 21.45 -32.18 42.68
C LEU A 164 20.21 -31.27 42.54
N PRO A 165 19.07 -31.64 43.12
CA PRO A 165 17.88 -30.81 43.07
C PRO A 165 18.06 -29.55 43.92
N ASP A 166 17.44 -28.44 43.45
CA ASP A 166 17.30 -27.25 44.25
C ASP A 166 16.36 -27.48 45.46
N ALA A 167 16.37 -26.59 46.42
CA ALA A 167 15.48 -26.65 47.59
C ALA A 167 13.99 -26.69 47.19
N ASP A 168 13.66 -26.10 46.03
CA ASP A 168 12.30 -25.99 45.51
C ASP A 168 11.97 -27.04 44.44
N GLY A 169 12.88 -28.00 44.16
CA GLY A 169 12.64 -29.12 43.22
C GLY A 169 13.62 -29.23 42.08
N PHE A 170 13.12 -29.81 40.98
CA PHE A 170 13.87 -30.04 39.76
C PHE A 170 13.62 -28.92 38.74
N SER A 171 14.63 -28.59 37.93
CA SER A 171 14.44 -27.69 36.80
C SER A 171 13.71 -28.44 35.68
N VAL A 172 12.44 -28.09 35.47
CA VAL A 172 11.55 -28.74 34.49
C VAL A 172 11.21 -27.78 33.37
N SER A 173 11.42 -28.22 32.12
CA SER A 173 11.00 -27.47 30.95
C SER A 173 9.73 -28.05 30.38
N ARG A 174 8.75 -27.20 30.11
CA ARG A 174 7.50 -27.62 29.46
C ARG A 174 7.09 -26.69 28.32
N LEU A 175 6.29 -27.22 27.40
CA LEU A 175 5.65 -26.44 26.36
C LEU A 175 4.32 -25.88 26.87
N GLU A 176 4.27 -24.57 27.03
CA GLU A 176 3.05 -23.86 27.45
C GLU A 176 2.44 -23.12 26.26
N LEU A 177 1.11 -23.15 26.15
CA LEU A 177 0.38 -22.36 25.17
C LEU A 177 0.26 -20.92 25.68
N SER A 178 1.08 -20.03 25.14
CA SER A 178 1.24 -18.66 25.61
C SER A 178 0.71 -17.62 24.63
N ARG A 179 0.21 -16.49 25.15
CA ARG A 179 -0.05 -15.28 24.38
C ARG A 179 1.22 -14.44 24.18
N GLN A 180 2.28 -14.68 24.93
CA GLN A 180 3.58 -14.03 24.72
C GLN A 180 4.28 -14.69 23.53
N ASN A 181 4.19 -14.04 22.35
CA ASN A 181 4.76 -14.53 21.10
C ASN A 181 5.05 -13.38 20.14
N GLN A 182 5.82 -13.65 19.08
CA GLN A 182 6.23 -12.63 18.12
C GLN A 182 5.05 -12.02 17.36
N TYR A 183 3.97 -12.75 17.13
CA TYR A 183 2.79 -12.22 16.42
C TYR A 183 2.06 -11.16 17.27
N ASN A 184 1.82 -11.45 18.55
CA ASN A 184 1.24 -10.48 19.47
C ASN A 184 2.21 -9.33 19.77
N ALA A 185 3.53 -9.56 19.66
CA ALA A 185 4.53 -8.50 19.79
C ALA A 185 4.38 -7.45 18.69
N VAL A 186 4.10 -7.88 17.46
CA VAL A 186 3.81 -6.98 16.31
C VAL A 186 2.54 -6.17 16.55
N LEU A 187 1.45 -6.83 16.98
CA LEU A 187 0.20 -6.14 17.32
C LEU A 187 0.39 -5.12 18.44
N ALA A 188 1.12 -5.49 19.51
CA ALA A 188 1.41 -4.57 20.61
C ALA A 188 2.31 -3.39 20.17
N ALA A 189 3.27 -3.65 19.28
CA ALA A 189 4.12 -2.61 18.72
C ALA A 189 3.32 -1.63 17.85
N SER A 190 2.43 -2.12 16.99
CA SER A 190 1.58 -1.26 16.15
C SER A 190 0.66 -0.37 16.99
N VAL A 191 0.07 -0.90 18.06
CA VAL A 191 -0.73 -0.11 19.01
C VAL A 191 0.11 0.99 19.68
N ARG A 192 1.33 0.67 20.14
CA ARG A 192 2.22 1.68 20.73
C ARG A 192 2.63 2.76 19.75
N THR A 193 2.84 2.40 18.50
CA THR A 193 3.20 3.34 17.43
C THR A 193 2.05 4.28 17.11
N LEU A 194 0.81 3.78 17.02
CA LEU A 194 -0.35 4.59 16.65
C LEU A 194 -0.88 5.46 17.79
N THR A 195 -0.83 5.00 19.04
CA THR A 195 -1.46 5.70 20.18
C THR A 195 -1.06 7.18 20.31
N PRO A 196 0.20 7.60 20.18
CA PRO A 196 0.58 9.01 20.27
C PRO A 196 0.24 9.83 19.03
N GLU A 197 -0.12 9.20 17.92
CA GLU A 197 -0.35 9.85 16.62
C GLU A 197 -1.83 10.12 16.33
N VAL A 198 -2.72 9.51 17.11
CA VAL A 198 -4.17 9.65 16.94
C VAL A 198 -4.65 10.91 17.63
N ALA A 199 -5.34 11.78 16.88
CA ALA A 199 -5.91 13.01 17.44
C ALA A 199 -7.26 12.81 18.14
N ASP A 200 -8.00 11.73 17.80
CA ASP A 200 -9.28 11.39 18.39
C ASP A 200 -9.13 10.67 19.74
N ALA A 201 -9.59 11.29 20.82
CA ALA A 201 -9.45 10.79 22.19
C ALA A 201 -10.17 9.44 22.43
N ASP A 202 -11.26 9.18 21.73
CA ASP A 202 -11.98 7.92 21.85
C ASP A 202 -11.20 6.78 21.20
N THR A 203 -10.70 6.98 20.01
CA THR A 203 -9.81 6.03 19.30
C THR A 203 -8.53 5.78 20.09
N GLU A 204 -7.92 6.82 20.68
CA GLU A 204 -6.75 6.67 21.55
C GLU A 204 -7.06 5.79 22.75
N SER A 205 -8.20 6.00 23.40
CA SER A 205 -8.64 5.20 24.55
C SER A 205 -8.86 3.73 24.19
N GLN A 206 -9.45 3.47 23.02
CA GLN A 206 -9.66 2.12 22.50
C GLN A 206 -8.33 1.43 22.17
N LEU A 207 -7.35 2.13 21.57
CA LEU A 207 -6.00 1.60 21.33
C LEU A 207 -5.31 1.23 22.65
N ARG A 208 -5.42 2.07 23.69
CA ARG A 208 -4.87 1.76 25.03
C ARG A 208 -5.54 0.53 25.64
N LEU A 209 -6.85 0.35 25.43
CA LEU A 209 -7.56 -0.85 25.87
C LEU A 209 -7.07 -2.09 25.13
N LEU A 210 -6.96 -2.03 23.79
CA LEU A 210 -6.43 -3.13 23.00
C LEU A 210 -4.99 -3.50 23.44
N GLY A 211 -4.12 -2.52 23.69
CA GLY A 211 -2.78 -2.75 24.22
C GLY A 211 -2.77 -3.50 25.55
N ARG A 212 -3.70 -3.18 26.46
CA ARG A 212 -3.88 -3.90 27.73
C ARG A 212 -4.37 -5.33 27.52
N LEU A 213 -5.29 -5.55 26.59
CA LEU A 213 -5.81 -6.89 26.25
C LEU A 213 -4.76 -7.81 25.63
N ILE A 214 -3.89 -7.25 24.77
CA ILE A 214 -2.74 -7.99 24.22
C ILE A 214 -1.72 -8.30 25.30
N GLY A 215 -1.55 -7.40 26.28
CA GLY A 215 -0.63 -7.52 27.38
C GLY A 215 0.84 -7.25 27.03
N GLN A 216 1.72 -7.46 28.00
CA GLN A 216 3.16 -7.29 27.79
C GLN A 216 3.70 -8.33 26.80
N GLN A 217 4.39 -7.86 25.80
CA GLN A 217 4.98 -8.67 24.73
C GLN A 217 6.49 -8.42 24.63
N PRO A 218 7.27 -9.39 24.10
CA PRO A 218 8.66 -9.16 23.74
C PRO A 218 8.77 -8.06 22.65
N LYS A 219 9.99 -7.58 22.41
CA LYS A 219 10.24 -6.72 21.25
C LYS A 219 10.00 -7.55 19.96
N PRO A 220 9.31 -7.02 18.94
CA PRO A 220 9.16 -7.72 17.66
C PRO A 220 10.54 -8.09 17.07
N ALA A 221 10.64 -9.27 16.47
CA ALA A 221 11.82 -9.66 15.71
C ALA A 221 11.95 -8.82 14.43
N THR A 222 13.17 -8.63 13.97
CA THR A 222 13.44 -7.91 12.71
C THR A 222 12.88 -8.67 11.51
N ASP A 223 13.05 -10.01 11.50
CA ASP A 223 12.48 -10.90 10.49
C ASP A 223 11.14 -11.43 11.00
N LEU A 224 10.07 -10.77 10.59
CA LEU A 224 8.72 -11.13 11.00
C LEU A 224 8.23 -12.35 10.20
N GLU A 225 8.03 -13.46 10.88
CA GLU A 225 7.49 -14.68 10.29
C GLU A 225 6.05 -14.49 9.78
N SER A 226 5.67 -15.25 8.76
CA SER A 226 4.28 -15.32 8.32
C SER A 226 3.40 -15.96 9.39
N LEU A 227 2.14 -15.53 9.46
CA LEU A 227 1.19 -16.05 10.44
C LEU A 227 0.87 -17.52 10.16
N PRO A 228 0.88 -18.41 11.17
CA PRO A 228 0.54 -19.82 10.99
C PRO A 228 -0.88 -20.02 10.47
N PRO A 229 -1.16 -21.06 9.64
CA PRO A 229 -2.49 -21.30 9.06
C PRO A 229 -3.64 -21.38 10.08
N ARG A 230 -3.36 -21.87 11.30
CA ARG A 230 -4.34 -21.95 12.40
C ARG A 230 -4.86 -20.58 12.87
N HIS A 231 -4.15 -19.49 12.53
CA HIS A 231 -4.50 -18.12 12.88
C HIS A 231 -4.89 -17.28 11.66
N GLN A 232 -5.40 -17.93 10.60
CA GLN A 232 -5.76 -17.26 9.34
C GLN A 232 -6.76 -16.11 9.54
N SER A 233 -7.65 -16.18 10.53
CA SER A 233 -8.57 -15.07 10.85
C SER A 233 -7.85 -13.79 11.31
N TRP A 234 -6.63 -13.92 11.81
CA TRP A 234 -5.78 -12.78 12.20
C TRP A 234 -4.90 -12.25 11.06
N LYS A 235 -5.02 -12.81 9.86
CA LYS A 235 -4.15 -12.43 8.74
C LYS A 235 -4.23 -10.93 8.45
N GLN A 236 -5.42 -10.39 8.25
CA GLN A 236 -5.62 -8.97 7.95
C GLN A 236 -5.13 -8.03 9.08
N PRO A 237 -5.56 -8.20 10.36
CA PRO A 237 -5.07 -7.34 11.42
C PRO A 237 -3.55 -7.48 11.64
N TYR A 238 -2.98 -8.66 11.45
CA TYR A 238 -1.54 -8.88 11.57
C TYR A 238 -0.75 -8.22 10.44
N GLU A 239 -1.20 -8.32 9.20
CA GLU A 239 -0.57 -7.67 8.04
C GLU A 239 -0.65 -6.13 8.16
N LEU A 240 -1.80 -5.60 8.60
CA LEU A 240 -1.93 -4.17 8.89
C LEU A 240 -1.00 -3.75 10.04
N ALA A 241 -0.91 -4.54 11.11
CA ALA A 241 -0.01 -4.26 12.22
C ALA A 241 1.46 -4.30 11.79
N ARG A 242 1.86 -5.26 10.94
CA ARG A 242 3.20 -5.30 10.35
C ARG A 242 3.49 -4.04 9.55
N MET A 243 2.56 -3.64 8.69
CA MET A 243 2.69 -2.44 7.88
C MET A 243 2.93 -1.19 8.75
N ILE A 244 2.23 -1.08 9.89
CA ILE A 244 2.40 0.01 10.86
C ILE A 244 3.79 -0.06 11.52
N VAL A 245 4.22 -1.25 11.97
CA VAL A 245 5.52 -1.46 12.63
C VAL A 245 6.69 -1.22 11.67
N ASP A 246 6.56 -1.65 10.43
CA ASP A 246 7.55 -1.41 9.36
C ASP A 246 7.57 0.08 8.95
N GLY A 247 6.79 0.92 9.65
CA GLY A 247 6.73 2.37 9.44
C GLY A 247 5.95 2.77 8.20
N MET A 248 5.13 1.84 7.63
CA MET A 248 4.46 2.05 6.34
C MET A 248 5.36 2.75 5.31
N GLY A 249 6.67 2.54 5.49
CA GLY A 249 7.72 3.09 4.68
C GLY A 249 8.72 4.05 5.36
N LEU A 250 8.53 4.51 6.59
CA LEU A 250 9.52 5.35 7.29
C LEU A 250 9.67 4.94 8.76
N ASN A 251 10.52 3.97 9.02
CA ASN A 251 11.03 3.76 10.37
C ASN A 251 12.21 4.72 10.61
N LEU A 252 11.98 5.80 11.34
CA LEU A 252 12.98 6.81 11.66
C LEU A 252 13.75 6.43 12.93
N ASP A 253 14.35 5.24 12.94
CA ASP A 253 15.22 4.77 14.03
C ASP A 253 16.64 5.38 13.89
N ARG A 254 16.77 6.70 14.04
CA ARG A 254 18.01 7.33 14.52
C ARG A 254 17.68 8.62 15.26
N GLY A 255 17.38 8.45 16.55
CA GLY A 255 17.51 9.50 17.55
C GLY A 255 16.78 10.80 17.26
N THR A 256 15.55 10.92 17.75
CA THR A 256 14.70 12.09 18.01
C THR A 256 13.35 12.15 17.30
N PHE A 257 13.07 11.34 16.28
CA PHE A 257 11.79 11.39 15.56
C PHE A 257 11.14 10.01 15.49
N THR A 258 10.16 9.78 16.35
CA THR A 258 9.28 8.61 16.30
C THR A 258 7.93 9.06 15.79
N GLY A 259 7.60 8.73 14.55
CA GLY A 259 6.27 8.94 14.01
C GLY A 259 6.07 8.13 12.73
N PRO A 260 4.91 7.48 12.54
CA PRO A 260 4.65 6.73 11.33
C PRO A 260 4.48 7.69 10.16
N GLY A 261 5.42 7.66 9.22
CA GLY A 261 5.22 8.22 7.90
C GLY A 261 4.48 7.19 7.04
N PHE A 262 3.43 7.63 6.34
CA PHE A 262 2.70 6.80 5.39
C PHE A 262 3.13 7.15 3.99
N ILE A 263 4.05 6.38 3.40
CA ILE A 263 4.55 6.63 2.06
C ILE A 263 4.24 5.49 1.13
N LEU A 264 3.83 5.83 -0.08
CA LEU A 264 3.48 4.93 -1.13
C LEU A 264 4.14 5.37 -2.45
N SER A 265 4.74 4.41 -3.17
CA SER A 265 5.05 4.58 -4.57
C SER A 265 3.73 4.67 -5.35
N THR A 266 3.46 5.82 -5.94
CA THR A 266 2.19 6.05 -6.66
C THR A 266 2.13 5.24 -7.95
N TRP A 267 3.28 4.98 -8.59
CA TRP A 267 3.36 4.10 -9.76
C TRP A 267 2.98 2.66 -9.41
N SER A 268 3.62 2.11 -8.38
CA SER A 268 3.31 0.75 -7.92
C SER A 268 1.87 0.64 -7.43
N ALA A 269 1.36 1.68 -6.76
CA ALA A 269 -0.05 1.70 -6.33
C ALA A 269 -1.01 1.63 -7.51
N TRP A 270 -0.70 2.35 -8.58
CA TRP A 270 -1.50 2.34 -9.79
C TRP A 270 -1.47 0.98 -10.50
N GLU A 271 -0.28 0.39 -10.67
CA GLU A 271 -0.11 -0.95 -11.23
C GLU A 271 -0.89 -2.01 -10.45
N TYR A 272 -0.71 -2.05 -9.11
CA TYR A 272 -1.41 -3.00 -8.24
C TYR A 272 -2.93 -2.84 -8.30
N LEU A 273 -3.42 -1.60 -8.29
CA LEU A 273 -4.85 -1.33 -8.43
C LEU A 273 -5.38 -1.85 -9.77
N CYS A 274 -4.71 -1.53 -10.87
CA CYS A 274 -5.08 -2.00 -12.20
C CYS A 274 -5.09 -3.53 -12.28
N GLU A 275 -4.04 -4.19 -11.78
CA GLU A 275 -3.95 -5.65 -11.76
C GLU A 275 -5.08 -6.29 -10.97
N GLU A 276 -5.37 -5.80 -9.76
CA GLU A 276 -6.44 -6.35 -8.91
C GLU A 276 -7.83 -6.14 -9.52
N VAL A 277 -8.08 -4.97 -10.10
CA VAL A 277 -9.33 -4.67 -10.79
C VAL A 277 -9.52 -5.60 -11.99
N VAL A 278 -8.49 -5.78 -12.82
CA VAL A 278 -8.53 -6.67 -13.99
C VAL A 278 -8.72 -8.13 -13.55
N ARG A 279 -8.02 -8.57 -12.50
CA ARG A 279 -8.17 -9.93 -11.95
C ARG A 279 -9.62 -10.23 -11.56
N ARG A 280 -10.29 -9.28 -10.89
CA ARG A 280 -11.70 -9.44 -10.50
C ARG A 280 -12.67 -9.23 -11.65
N ALA A 281 -12.31 -8.43 -12.64
CA ALA A 281 -13.13 -8.24 -13.83
C ALA A 281 -13.14 -9.49 -14.72
N LEU A 282 -12.07 -10.25 -14.75
CA LEU A 282 -11.83 -11.40 -15.61
C LEU A 282 -11.69 -12.73 -14.83
N PRO A 283 -12.72 -13.22 -14.14
CA PRO A 283 -12.62 -14.38 -13.27
C PRO A 283 -12.29 -15.69 -14.02
N ASN A 284 -12.52 -15.74 -15.34
CA ASN A 284 -12.24 -16.89 -16.18
C ASN A 284 -10.84 -16.85 -16.84
N HIS A 285 -10.04 -15.83 -16.56
CA HIS A 285 -8.67 -15.70 -17.06
C HIS A 285 -7.68 -15.86 -15.91
N GLN A 286 -6.55 -16.49 -16.19
CA GLN A 286 -5.41 -16.41 -15.29
C GLN A 286 -4.69 -15.08 -15.52
N VAL A 287 -4.90 -14.10 -14.65
CA VAL A 287 -4.23 -12.80 -14.73
C VAL A 287 -2.82 -12.92 -14.14
N VAL A 288 -1.81 -12.71 -14.97
CA VAL A 288 -0.39 -12.76 -14.58
C VAL A 288 0.20 -11.37 -14.67
N GLY A 289 0.69 -10.86 -13.53
CA GLY A 289 1.42 -9.59 -13.48
C GLY A 289 2.86 -9.75 -13.97
N GLN A 290 3.40 -8.71 -14.63
CA GLN A 290 4.81 -8.59 -15.03
C GLN A 290 5.37 -9.82 -15.78
N LYS A 291 4.55 -10.49 -16.61
CA LYS A 291 4.97 -11.68 -17.36
C LYS A 291 6.03 -11.33 -18.39
N GLN A 292 7.13 -12.08 -18.39
CA GLN A 292 8.19 -11.93 -19.40
C GLN A 292 7.82 -12.59 -20.72
N TRP A 293 7.97 -11.85 -21.82
CA TRP A 293 7.78 -12.31 -23.17
C TRP A 293 9.06 -12.09 -23.97
N ALA A 294 9.49 -13.10 -24.75
CA ALA A 294 10.67 -12.99 -25.59
C ALA A 294 10.39 -12.10 -26.79
N LEU A 295 11.05 -10.94 -26.87
CA LEU A 295 10.92 -10.01 -28.00
C LEU A 295 11.84 -10.41 -29.17
N GLY A 296 13.02 -10.93 -28.88
CA GLY A 296 14.02 -11.26 -29.89
C GLY A 296 15.38 -11.59 -29.26
N HIS A 297 16.44 -11.51 -30.08
CA HIS A 297 17.79 -11.84 -29.65
C HIS A 297 18.76 -10.70 -29.95
N ARG A 298 19.69 -10.47 -29.04
CA ARG A 298 20.86 -9.62 -29.22
C ARG A 298 22.10 -10.54 -29.17
N GLY A 299 22.56 -10.99 -30.34
CA GLY A 299 23.54 -12.08 -30.41
C GLY A 299 22.97 -13.39 -29.86
N SER A 300 23.59 -13.97 -28.84
CA SER A 300 23.10 -15.18 -28.16
C SER A 300 22.15 -14.88 -27.00
N GLN A 301 21.97 -13.62 -26.62
CA GLN A 301 21.15 -13.22 -25.47
C GLN A 301 19.69 -12.92 -25.91
N THR A 302 18.72 -13.56 -25.26
CA THR A 302 17.30 -13.26 -25.48
C THR A 302 16.94 -11.94 -24.81
N VAL A 303 16.25 -11.08 -25.55
CA VAL A 303 15.68 -9.82 -25.07
C VAL A 303 14.23 -10.07 -24.68
N TYR A 304 13.87 -9.65 -23.47
CA TYR A 304 12.52 -9.82 -22.93
C TYR A 304 11.84 -8.46 -22.75
N VAL A 305 10.53 -8.49 -22.88
CA VAL A 305 9.63 -7.37 -22.53
C VAL A 305 8.63 -7.84 -21.48
N LYS A 306 8.10 -6.89 -20.68
CA LYS A 306 7.23 -7.18 -19.54
C LYS A 306 6.07 -6.19 -19.49
N PRO A 307 4.93 -6.47 -20.14
CA PRO A 307 3.70 -5.71 -19.90
C PRO A 307 3.22 -5.95 -18.46
N ASP A 308 2.59 -4.96 -17.87
CA ASP A 308 2.18 -5.03 -16.46
C ASP A 308 1.17 -6.14 -16.20
N ILE A 309 0.22 -6.35 -17.09
CA ILE A 309 -0.88 -7.30 -16.91
C ILE A 309 -1.10 -8.14 -18.16
N SER A 310 -1.03 -9.46 -18.00
CA SER A 310 -1.25 -10.44 -19.06
C SER A 310 -2.40 -11.38 -18.69
N PRO A 311 -3.65 -11.15 -19.15
CA PRO A 311 -4.74 -12.10 -19.00
C PRO A 311 -4.54 -13.31 -19.92
N MET A 312 -4.42 -14.50 -19.33
CA MET A 312 -4.09 -15.74 -20.02
C MET A 312 -5.31 -16.65 -20.13
N THR A 313 -5.50 -17.25 -21.28
CA THR A 313 -6.46 -18.33 -21.52
C THR A 313 -5.78 -19.43 -22.32
N GLY A 314 -5.74 -20.66 -21.79
CA GLY A 314 -5.07 -21.78 -22.46
C GLY A 314 -3.58 -21.58 -22.72
N GLY A 315 -2.90 -20.77 -21.92
CA GLY A 315 -1.47 -20.47 -22.06
C GLY A 315 -1.12 -19.31 -23.01
N ALA A 316 -2.09 -18.74 -23.72
CA ALA A 316 -1.92 -17.60 -24.61
C ALA A 316 -2.59 -16.33 -24.08
N ALA A 317 -2.05 -15.15 -24.41
CA ALA A 317 -2.68 -13.85 -24.16
C ALA A 317 -3.32 -13.35 -25.47
N GLN A 318 -4.62 -13.06 -25.42
CA GLN A 318 -5.32 -12.45 -26.56
C GLN A 318 -5.16 -10.94 -26.58
N PHE A 319 -5.01 -10.35 -25.42
CA PHE A 319 -4.77 -8.93 -25.21
C PHE A 319 -3.86 -8.73 -23.99
N LEU A 320 -3.28 -7.55 -23.91
CA LEU A 320 -2.40 -7.12 -22.83
C LEU A 320 -2.89 -5.81 -22.25
N LEU A 321 -2.52 -5.52 -20.99
CA LEU A 321 -2.78 -4.23 -20.38
C LEU A 321 -1.48 -3.71 -19.73
N ASP A 322 -1.37 -2.38 -19.71
CA ASP A 322 -0.22 -1.72 -19.12
C ASP A 322 -0.66 -0.44 -18.40
N ALA A 323 -0.20 -0.27 -17.17
CA ALA A 323 -0.61 0.79 -16.26
C ALA A 323 0.31 2.01 -16.42
N LYS A 324 -0.19 3.09 -17.00
CA LYS A 324 0.58 4.31 -17.27
C LYS A 324 0.25 5.40 -16.24
N TYR A 325 1.14 5.62 -15.30
CA TYR A 325 1.02 6.69 -14.30
C TYR A 325 1.61 8.00 -14.86
N LYS A 326 0.95 8.57 -15.88
CA LYS A 326 1.40 9.81 -16.53
C LYS A 326 0.30 10.86 -16.49
N THR A 327 0.70 12.13 -16.28
CA THR A 327 -0.21 13.26 -16.42
C THR A 327 -0.36 13.58 -17.90
N ARG A 328 -1.60 13.67 -18.38
CA ARG A 328 -1.91 14.08 -19.72
C ARG A 328 -2.50 15.48 -19.68
N LEU A 329 -1.74 16.43 -20.19
CA LEU A 329 -2.15 17.82 -20.26
C LEU A 329 -2.52 18.15 -21.71
N GLY A 330 -3.73 18.63 -21.96
CA GLY A 330 -4.16 19.09 -23.28
C GLY A 330 -5.63 18.83 -23.59
N ARG A 331 -6.15 19.57 -24.59
CA ARG A 331 -7.56 19.49 -25.03
C ARG A 331 -7.90 18.21 -25.80
N ALA A 332 -6.90 17.51 -26.34
CA ALA A 332 -7.07 16.25 -27.08
C ALA A 332 -5.99 15.26 -26.61
N PRO A 333 -6.26 14.49 -25.55
CA PRO A 333 -5.31 13.51 -25.05
C PRO A 333 -5.06 12.44 -26.13
N ARG A 334 -3.78 12.14 -26.39
CA ARG A 334 -3.33 11.09 -27.31
C ARG A 334 -2.35 10.17 -26.62
N ILE A 335 -2.26 8.94 -27.08
CA ILE A 335 -1.21 8.01 -26.71
C ILE A 335 0.13 8.59 -27.19
N SER A 336 1.14 8.63 -26.32
CA SER A 336 2.47 9.11 -26.71
C SER A 336 3.12 8.14 -27.70
N ALA A 337 4.00 8.65 -28.56
CA ALA A 337 4.72 7.79 -29.51
C ALA A 337 5.55 6.71 -28.78
N GLY A 338 6.15 7.04 -27.63
CA GLY A 338 6.88 6.08 -26.81
C GLY A 338 6.00 4.97 -26.29
N ASP A 339 4.82 5.30 -25.71
CA ASP A 339 3.86 4.31 -25.22
C ASP A 339 3.32 3.43 -26.35
N LEU A 340 3.12 4.02 -27.55
CA LEU A 340 2.69 3.28 -28.73
C LEU A 340 3.75 2.26 -29.17
N TYR A 341 5.02 2.67 -29.31
CA TYR A 341 6.11 1.78 -29.75
C TYR A 341 6.34 0.65 -28.73
N GLU A 342 6.30 0.96 -27.46
CA GLU A 342 6.40 -0.03 -26.38
C GLU A 342 5.23 -1.05 -26.47
N SER A 343 4.00 -0.58 -26.68
CA SER A 343 2.82 -1.41 -26.86
C SER A 343 2.94 -2.37 -28.04
N LEU A 344 3.44 -1.89 -29.18
CA LEU A 344 3.65 -2.72 -30.37
C LEU A 344 4.72 -3.79 -30.13
N ALA A 345 5.79 -3.46 -29.39
CA ALA A 345 6.80 -4.44 -28.98
C ALA A 345 6.21 -5.52 -28.06
N PHE A 346 5.37 -5.15 -27.09
CA PHE A 346 4.67 -6.09 -26.22
C PHE A 346 3.74 -7.02 -27.00
N LEU A 347 2.91 -6.46 -27.88
CA LEU A 347 1.98 -7.22 -28.71
C LEU A 347 2.70 -8.22 -29.62
N ASN A 348 3.77 -7.78 -30.27
CA ASN A 348 4.57 -8.65 -31.12
C ASN A 348 5.22 -9.80 -30.32
N ALA A 349 5.79 -9.53 -29.14
CA ALA A 349 6.43 -10.53 -28.31
C ALA A 349 5.45 -11.55 -27.74
N ALA A 350 4.24 -11.12 -27.38
CA ALA A 350 3.21 -12.00 -26.82
C ALA A 350 2.34 -12.69 -27.88
N GLY A 351 2.41 -12.29 -29.15
CA GLY A 351 1.49 -12.73 -30.20
C GLY A 351 0.04 -12.30 -29.96
N ALA A 352 -0.16 -11.20 -29.21
CA ALA A 352 -1.47 -10.66 -28.91
C ALA A 352 -1.85 -9.58 -29.93
N SER A 353 -3.17 -9.33 -30.12
CA SER A 353 -3.67 -8.38 -31.11
C SER A 353 -4.12 -7.03 -30.54
N LYS A 354 -4.30 -6.95 -29.21
CA LYS A 354 -4.85 -5.76 -28.56
C LYS A 354 -4.09 -5.38 -27.31
N MET A 355 -3.80 -4.08 -27.14
CA MET A 355 -3.20 -3.48 -25.93
C MET A 355 -4.12 -2.42 -25.37
N LEU A 356 -4.33 -2.45 -24.06
CA LEU A 356 -5.06 -1.44 -23.30
C LEU A 356 -4.09 -0.70 -22.41
N LEU A 357 -3.90 0.58 -22.63
CA LEU A 357 -3.11 1.48 -21.80
C LEU A 357 -4.00 2.15 -20.76
N LEU A 358 -3.73 1.91 -19.46
CA LEU A 358 -4.58 2.33 -18.36
C LEU A 358 -4.01 3.59 -17.69
N TYR A 359 -4.69 4.70 -17.82
CA TYR A 359 -4.29 5.98 -17.24
C TYR A 359 -5.27 6.40 -16.14
N PRO A 360 -4.80 6.95 -15.01
CA PRO A 360 -5.69 7.51 -14.02
C PRO A 360 -6.32 8.81 -14.54
N SER A 361 -7.60 9.00 -14.30
CA SER A 361 -8.28 10.27 -14.57
C SER A 361 -7.82 11.33 -13.57
N LEU A 362 -7.59 12.55 -14.04
CA LEU A 362 -7.29 13.68 -13.16
C LEU A 362 -8.62 14.27 -12.66
N HIS A 363 -8.80 14.29 -11.33
CA HIS A 363 -10.04 14.78 -10.71
C HIS A 363 -10.48 16.17 -11.16
N SER A 364 -9.54 17.05 -11.47
CA SER A 364 -9.81 18.42 -11.92
C SER A 364 -10.36 18.56 -13.34
N LEU A 365 -10.37 17.46 -14.10
CA LEU A 365 -10.74 17.45 -15.52
C LEU A 365 -11.89 16.50 -15.84
N ASP A 366 -12.38 15.74 -14.86
CA ASP A 366 -13.32 14.66 -15.10
C ASP A 366 -14.46 14.61 -14.09
N ASP A 367 -15.66 14.97 -14.56
CA ASP A 367 -16.91 14.84 -13.80
C ASP A 367 -17.55 13.44 -13.97
N SER A 368 -16.83 12.49 -14.56
CA SER A 368 -17.33 11.14 -14.75
C SER A 368 -17.59 10.43 -13.43
N PRO A 369 -18.60 9.57 -13.35
CA PRO A 369 -18.88 8.82 -12.14
C PRO A 369 -17.73 7.87 -11.79
N LEU A 370 -17.60 7.58 -10.51
CA LEU A 370 -16.65 6.57 -10.01
C LEU A 370 -16.77 5.26 -10.79
N GLY A 371 -15.63 4.71 -11.18
CA GLY A 371 -15.55 3.47 -11.94
C GLY A 371 -15.80 3.63 -13.44
N ALA A 372 -15.92 4.87 -13.94
CA ALA A 372 -15.95 5.10 -15.38
C ALA A 372 -14.60 4.77 -16.03
N TRP A 373 -14.67 4.00 -17.10
CA TRP A 373 -13.55 3.70 -17.98
C TRP A 373 -13.85 4.33 -19.33
N ARG A 374 -13.12 5.37 -19.69
CA ARG A 374 -13.36 6.14 -20.91
C ARG A 374 -12.22 5.96 -21.89
N ARG A 375 -12.52 5.47 -23.10
CA ARG A 375 -11.54 5.45 -24.18
C ARG A 375 -11.35 6.88 -24.70
N PHE A 376 -10.08 7.32 -24.76
CA PHE A 376 -9.72 8.64 -25.24
C PHE A 376 -8.95 8.60 -26.56
N ASP A 377 -8.31 7.48 -26.88
CA ASP A 377 -7.54 7.31 -28.12
C ASP A 377 -7.54 5.85 -28.55
N GLU A 378 -7.41 5.62 -29.86
CA GLU A 378 -7.29 4.31 -30.48
C GLU A 378 -6.36 4.41 -31.68
N VAL A 379 -5.32 3.57 -31.71
CA VAL A 379 -4.37 3.48 -32.81
C VAL A 379 -4.37 2.05 -33.36
N LYS A 380 -4.53 1.93 -34.70
CA LYS A 380 -4.49 0.64 -35.40
C LYS A 380 -3.30 0.60 -36.35
N VAL A 381 -2.47 -0.43 -36.21
CA VAL A 381 -1.27 -0.66 -37.00
C VAL A 381 -1.20 -2.13 -37.37
N ASP A 382 -1.25 -2.46 -38.65
CA ASP A 382 -1.05 -3.81 -39.19
C ASP A 382 -1.86 -4.92 -38.46
N GLY A 383 -3.13 -4.64 -38.20
CA GLY A 383 -4.01 -5.59 -37.48
C GLY A 383 -3.89 -5.59 -35.96
N LEU A 384 -2.93 -4.85 -35.40
CA LEU A 384 -2.78 -4.61 -33.97
C LEU A 384 -3.58 -3.37 -33.55
N THR A 385 -4.15 -3.39 -32.35
CA THR A 385 -4.92 -2.27 -31.81
C THR A 385 -4.35 -1.85 -30.45
N VAL A 386 -4.06 -0.57 -30.29
CA VAL A 386 -3.65 0.04 -29.01
C VAL A 386 -4.72 1.05 -28.61
N GLU A 387 -5.36 0.84 -27.46
CA GLU A 387 -6.39 1.72 -26.90
C GLU A 387 -5.88 2.40 -25.62
N GLY A 388 -6.09 3.71 -25.51
CA GLY A 388 -5.87 4.47 -24.28
C GLY A 388 -7.18 4.61 -23.50
N LEU A 389 -7.19 4.13 -22.26
CA LEU A 389 -8.32 4.18 -21.34
C LEU A 389 -8.01 5.07 -20.15
N GLU A 390 -8.91 5.98 -19.85
CA GLU A 390 -8.88 6.83 -18.66
C GLU A 390 -9.86 6.30 -17.62
N ILE A 391 -9.39 6.17 -16.36
CA ILE A 391 -10.10 5.47 -15.31
C ILE A 391 -10.35 6.42 -14.14
N GLN A 392 -11.64 6.63 -13.79
CA GLN A 392 -12.04 7.44 -12.65
C GLN A 392 -12.01 6.59 -11.36
N VAL A 393 -11.12 6.95 -10.43
CA VAL A 393 -10.89 6.18 -9.19
C VAL A 393 -11.24 6.94 -7.91
N GLN A 394 -11.57 8.22 -8.01
CA GLN A 394 -11.93 9.02 -6.84
C GLN A 394 -13.19 8.48 -6.16
N GLY A 395 -13.11 8.24 -4.85
CA GLY A 395 -14.18 7.62 -4.07
C GLY A 395 -14.12 6.08 -4.06
N LEU A 396 -12.97 5.52 -4.40
CA LEU A 396 -12.69 4.09 -4.41
C LEU A 396 -13.06 3.41 -3.08
N ALA A 397 -12.79 4.06 -1.96
CA ALA A 397 -13.10 3.56 -0.62
C ALA A 397 -14.57 3.76 -0.19
N ARG A 398 -15.42 4.36 -1.02
CA ARG A 398 -16.86 4.46 -0.74
C ARG A 398 -17.54 3.10 -0.90
N ARG A 399 -18.69 2.92 -0.24
CA ARG A 399 -19.48 1.69 -0.36
C ARG A 399 -19.78 1.38 -1.83
N GLY A 400 -19.34 0.21 -2.28
CA GLY A 400 -19.48 -0.22 -3.67
C GLY A 400 -18.50 0.42 -4.65
N GLY A 401 -17.60 1.31 -4.20
CA GLY A 401 -16.67 2.04 -5.05
C GLY A 401 -15.75 1.11 -5.85
N PHE A 402 -15.13 0.16 -5.19
CA PHE A 402 -14.29 -0.82 -5.86
C PHE A 402 -15.09 -1.71 -6.84
N ASN A 403 -16.32 -2.10 -6.47
CA ASN A 403 -17.19 -2.89 -7.35
C ASN A 403 -17.60 -2.10 -8.61
N ALA A 404 -17.83 -0.79 -8.48
CA ALA A 404 -18.08 0.08 -9.63
C ALA A 404 -16.88 0.09 -10.58
N LEU A 405 -15.66 0.18 -10.04
CA LEU A 405 -14.42 0.14 -10.83
C LEU A 405 -14.27 -1.19 -11.58
N VAL A 406 -14.52 -2.33 -10.91
CA VAL A 406 -14.51 -3.67 -11.52
C VAL A 406 -15.57 -3.80 -12.61
N SER A 407 -16.78 -3.26 -12.38
CA SER A 407 -17.86 -3.28 -13.37
C SER A 407 -17.51 -2.44 -14.61
N GLY A 408 -16.88 -1.27 -14.41
CA GLY A 408 -16.34 -0.45 -15.49
C GLY A 408 -15.30 -1.19 -16.33
N ALA A 409 -14.37 -1.88 -15.67
CA ALA A 409 -13.36 -2.72 -16.33
C ALA A 409 -13.98 -3.80 -17.21
N ARG A 410 -14.98 -4.54 -16.71
CA ARG A 410 -15.68 -5.58 -17.50
C ARG A 410 -16.28 -5.01 -18.77
N LYS A 411 -16.94 -3.87 -18.69
CA LYS A 411 -17.56 -3.20 -19.85
C LYS A 411 -16.50 -2.70 -20.85
N ALA A 412 -15.40 -2.14 -20.37
CA ALA A 412 -14.34 -1.60 -21.22
C ALA A 412 -13.54 -2.70 -21.92
N ILE A 413 -13.25 -3.81 -21.24
CA ILE A 413 -12.46 -4.92 -21.79
C ILE A 413 -13.30 -5.78 -22.76
N HIS A 414 -14.60 -5.99 -22.47
CA HIS A 414 -15.53 -6.77 -23.31
C HIS A 414 -16.72 -5.92 -23.79
N PRO A 415 -16.50 -4.97 -24.72
CA PRO A 415 -17.57 -4.10 -25.18
C PRO A 415 -18.70 -4.80 -25.98
N ALA A 416 -18.56 -6.10 -26.30
CA ALA A 416 -19.43 -6.80 -27.24
C ALA A 416 -20.59 -7.61 -26.59
N ALA A 417 -20.82 -7.55 -25.27
CA ALA A 417 -21.88 -8.33 -24.63
C ALA A 417 -23.22 -7.58 -24.49
N ASP A 418 -23.26 -6.27 -24.73
CA ASP A 418 -24.45 -5.43 -24.42
C ASP A 418 -25.19 -4.85 -25.66
N THR A 419 -24.92 -5.31 -26.88
CA THR A 419 -25.62 -4.81 -28.10
C THR A 419 -26.64 -5.79 -28.72
N SER A 420 -27.20 -6.68 -27.90
CA SER A 420 -28.34 -7.50 -28.34
C SER A 420 -29.35 -7.65 -27.20
N GLN A 421 -30.11 -6.59 -26.93
CA GLN A 421 -31.50 -6.63 -26.45
C GLN A 421 -32.31 -5.48 -27.02
#